data_b80da5c20b7b99d1d6e70d24faf57d07
#
_entry.id   b80da5c20b7b99d1d6e70d24faf57d07
#
_cell.length_a   1.000
_cell.length_b   1.000
_cell.length_c   1.000
_cell.angle_alpha   90.00
_cell.angle_beta   90.00
_cell.angle_gamma   90.00
#
_symmetry.space_group_name_H-M   'P 1'
#
loop_
_entity.id
_entity.type
_entity.pdbx_description
1 polymer ?
#
loop_
_entity_poly.entity_id
_entity_poly.type
_entity_poly.pdbx_seq_one_letter_code
_entity_poly.pdbx_strand_id
1 'polypeptide(L)'
;RTYVARTQTTQKTHRFRRARQASQLRCASSLKEVLAEQIPAKQAELKEIKTKHGSKVLGEVTVDQCIGGGRGVKCMLWETSLLDAAEGIRFRGYTIPECQEILPTFKGPAGDGEPTPEALTWLLLTGEVPTKEQADSLTAELFARSKLPEHVTALMKTLPKTMHPMTQFSLGLQACQTESKFAKAYSDGVHKSQYWDSTYEDVIDVIAKLPEIAAAVYRNTYFDGSITRDHSLDYSANFCRMLGMENPAFDELMRLYLCIHTDHEGGNASAHPTHPV
;
A
#
# COMPACT_ATOMS: atom_id res chain seq x y z
N ARG A 1 4.49 24.77 -30.49
CA ARG A 1 5.01 24.05 -29.28
C ARG A 1 4.89 24.87 -27.99
N THR A 2 4.74 26.20 -28.03
CA THR A 2 4.73 27.09 -26.85
C THR A 2 3.37 27.23 -26.18
N TYR A 3 2.28 26.89 -26.82
CA TYR A 3 0.91 27.06 -26.29
C TYR A 3 0.45 25.89 -25.39
N VAL A 4 0.96 24.67 -25.64
CA VAL A 4 0.61 23.45 -24.88
C VAL A 4 1.32 23.45 -23.51
N ALA A 5 2.53 23.97 -23.43
CA ALA A 5 3.31 24.01 -22.16
C ALA A 5 2.69 24.96 -21.13
N ARG A 6 2.08 26.10 -21.55
CA ARG A 6 1.45 27.07 -20.64
C ARG A 6 0.16 26.55 -20.00
N THR A 7 -0.63 25.76 -20.72
CA THR A 7 -1.89 25.18 -20.19
C THR A 7 -1.63 24.08 -19.18
N GLN A 8 -0.57 23.30 -19.36
CA GLN A 8 -0.20 22.24 -18.41
C GLN A 8 0.32 22.80 -17.07
N THR A 9 1.10 23.88 -17.10
CA THR A 9 1.63 24.52 -15.89
C THR A 9 0.51 25.15 -15.05
N THR A 10 -0.48 25.76 -15.69
CA THR A 10 -1.62 26.39 -14.99
C THR A 10 -2.58 25.35 -14.39
N GLN A 11 -2.77 24.21 -15.05
CA GLN A 11 -3.56 23.10 -14.49
C GLN A 11 -2.85 22.41 -13.32
N LYS A 12 -1.50 22.24 -13.37
CA LYS A 12 -0.71 21.72 -12.25
C LYS A 12 -0.84 22.63 -11.01
N THR A 13 -0.66 23.93 -11.14
CA THR A 13 -0.75 24.88 -10.00
C THR A 13 -2.17 24.94 -9.40
N HIS A 14 -3.23 24.81 -10.19
CA HIS A 14 -4.59 24.73 -9.68
C HIS A 14 -4.89 23.41 -8.96
N ARG A 15 -4.32 22.29 -9.42
CA ARG A 15 -4.44 20.98 -8.77
C ARG A 15 -3.73 20.96 -7.42
N PHE A 16 -2.52 21.52 -7.33
CA PHE A 16 -1.76 21.66 -6.08
C PHE A 16 -2.47 22.57 -5.06
N ARG A 17 -3.08 23.69 -5.50
CA ARG A 17 -3.84 24.55 -4.60
C ARG A 17 -5.12 23.90 -4.06
N ARG A 18 -5.87 23.15 -4.89
CA ARG A 18 -7.07 22.43 -4.43
C ARG A 18 -6.73 21.30 -3.47
N ALA A 19 -5.67 20.53 -3.72
CA ALA A 19 -5.21 19.49 -2.82
C ALA A 19 -4.81 20.05 -1.44
N ARG A 20 -4.06 21.16 -1.40
CA ARG A 20 -3.67 21.85 -0.15
C ARG A 20 -4.87 22.36 0.64
N GLN A 21 -5.90 22.88 -0.02
CA GLN A 21 -7.06 23.48 0.63
C GLN A 21 -8.04 22.42 1.18
N ALA A 22 -8.19 21.27 0.49
CA ALA A 22 -8.97 20.14 0.98
C ALA A 22 -8.30 19.44 2.18
N SER A 23 -6.97 19.35 2.18
CA SER A 23 -6.17 18.78 3.26
C SER A 23 -6.29 19.54 4.59
N GLN A 24 -6.36 20.88 4.55
CA GLN A 24 -6.45 21.71 5.76
C GLN A 24 -7.77 21.56 6.53
N LEU A 25 -8.84 21.10 5.89
CA LEU A 25 -10.15 20.91 6.54
C LEU A 25 -10.32 19.53 7.20
N ARG A 26 -9.40 18.58 6.97
CA ARG A 26 -9.48 17.19 7.45
C ARG A 26 -8.34 16.80 8.39
N CYS A 27 -7.78 17.70 9.12
CA CYS A 27 -6.55 17.53 9.91
C CYS A 27 -6.62 16.48 11.04
N ALA A 28 -7.80 15.90 11.32
CA ALA A 28 -8.01 14.94 12.41
C ALA A 28 -8.64 13.59 11.99
N SER A 29 -8.95 13.40 10.69
CA SER A 29 -9.62 12.15 10.25
C SER A 29 -8.63 11.02 10.05
N SER A 30 -8.99 9.81 10.53
CA SER A 30 -8.26 8.58 10.25
C SER A 30 -8.40 8.18 8.77
N LEU A 31 -7.49 7.31 8.28
CA LEU A 31 -7.58 6.78 6.91
C LEU A 31 -8.92 6.11 6.64
N LYS A 32 -9.43 5.33 7.60
CA LYS A 32 -10.73 4.65 7.49
C LYS A 32 -11.89 5.63 7.32
N GLU A 33 -11.89 6.73 8.06
CA GLU A 33 -12.94 7.76 7.96
C GLU A 33 -12.93 8.46 6.60
N VAL A 34 -11.75 8.80 6.09
CA VAL A 34 -11.61 9.39 4.75
C VAL A 34 -12.10 8.44 3.67
N LEU A 35 -11.75 7.16 3.75
CA LEU A 35 -12.25 6.14 2.82
C LEU A 35 -13.77 5.96 2.92
N ALA A 36 -14.32 5.94 4.13
CA ALA A 36 -15.77 5.83 4.34
C ALA A 36 -16.54 6.97 3.68
N GLU A 37 -15.98 8.20 3.64
CA GLU A 37 -16.57 9.34 2.93
C GLU A 37 -16.44 9.20 1.40
N GLN A 38 -15.32 8.68 0.89
CA GLN A 38 -15.06 8.60 -0.55
C GLN A 38 -15.74 7.42 -1.24
N ILE A 39 -15.83 6.26 -0.57
CA ILE A 39 -16.30 4.99 -1.15
C ILE A 39 -17.71 5.08 -1.75
N PRO A 40 -18.73 5.71 -1.13
CA PRO A 40 -20.06 5.81 -1.74
C PRO A 40 -20.04 6.49 -3.12
N ALA A 41 -19.25 7.56 -3.26
CA ALA A 41 -19.09 8.26 -4.53
C ALA A 41 -18.40 7.38 -5.58
N LYS A 42 -17.37 6.62 -5.18
CA LYS A 42 -16.66 5.66 -6.06
C LYS A 42 -17.55 4.49 -6.48
N GLN A 43 -18.38 3.98 -5.58
CA GLN A 43 -19.37 2.95 -5.93
C GLN A 43 -20.41 3.46 -6.93
N ALA A 44 -20.86 4.71 -6.79
CA ALA A 44 -21.78 5.35 -7.74
C ALA A 44 -21.13 5.53 -9.11
N GLU A 45 -19.89 6.02 -9.15
CA GLU A 45 -19.08 6.16 -10.37
C GLU A 45 -18.92 4.81 -11.10
N LEU A 46 -18.56 3.75 -10.37
CA LEU A 46 -18.42 2.40 -10.92
C LEU A 46 -19.75 1.89 -11.53
N LYS A 47 -20.86 2.12 -10.83
CA LYS A 47 -22.20 1.74 -11.31
C LYS A 47 -22.54 2.51 -12.58
N GLU A 48 -22.24 3.79 -12.65
CA GLU A 48 -22.46 4.64 -13.82
C GLU A 48 -21.65 4.14 -15.03
N ILE A 49 -20.33 3.90 -14.85
CA ILE A 49 -19.44 3.38 -15.90
C ILE A 49 -19.96 2.04 -16.42
N LYS A 50 -20.31 1.11 -15.52
CA LYS A 50 -20.86 -0.19 -15.90
C LYS A 50 -22.16 -0.06 -16.69
N THR A 51 -23.05 0.84 -16.31
CA THR A 51 -24.32 1.06 -17.00
C THR A 51 -24.13 1.68 -18.37
N LYS A 52 -23.24 2.68 -18.49
CA LYS A 52 -23.04 3.42 -19.76
C LYS A 52 -22.08 2.74 -20.74
N HIS A 53 -21.10 2.01 -20.23
CA HIS A 53 -19.98 1.52 -21.02
C HIS A 53 -19.68 0.02 -20.84
N GLY A 54 -20.49 -0.73 -20.07
CA GLY A 54 -20.21 -2.12 -19.73
C GLY A 54 -20.11 -3.09 -20.93
N SER A 55 -20.75 -2.76 -22.06
CA SER A 55 -20.64 -3.54 -23.30
C SER A 55 -19.58 -3.04 -24.28
N LYS A 56 -18.83 -1.97 -23.94
CA LYS A 56 -17.83 -1.39 -24.84
C LYS A 56 -16.60 -2.30 -24.92
N VAL A 57 -16.21 -2.65 -26.13
CA VAL A 57 -14.97 -3.40 -26.39
C VAL A 57 -13.78 -2.48 -26.18
N LEU A 58 -12.81 -2.90 -25.35
CA LEU A 58 -11.59 -2.14 -25.05
C LEU A 58 -10.43 -2.48 -25.98
N GLY A 59 -10.45 -3.67 -26.59
CA GLY A 59 -9.44 -4.16 -27.51
C GLY A 59 -9.64 -5.64 -27.80
N GLU A 60 -8.83 -6.15 -28.73
CA GLU A 60 -8.74 -7.57 -29.06
C GLU A 60 -7.58 -8.21 -28.30
N VAL A 61 -7.67 -9.51 -28.00
CA VAL A 61 -6.62 -10.27 -27.32
C VAL A 61 -6.01 -11.24 -28.33
N THR A 62 -4.70 -11.22 -28.48
CA THR A 62 -3.95 -12.11 -29.39
C THR A 62 -3.53 -13.40 -28.67
N VAL A 63 -3.21 -14.43 -29.49
CA VAL A 63 -2.66 -15.70 -28.96
C VAL A 63 -1.34 -15.47 -28.23
N ASP A 64 -0.46 -14.60 -28.73
CA ASP A 64 0.81 -14.27 -28.08
C ASP A 64 0.60 -13.63 -26.71
N GLN A 65 -0.42 -12.76 -26.58
CA GLN A 65 -0.77 -12.17 -25.26
C GLN A 65 -1.26 -13.24 -24.29
N CYS A 66 -2.03 -14.24 -24.77
CA CYS A 66 -2.47 -15.35 -23.92
C CYS A 66 -1.30 -16.22 -23.47
N ILE A 67 -0.37 -16.57 -24.38
CA ILE A 67 0.84 -17.33 -24.08
C ILE A 67 1.73 -16.54 -23.08
N GLY A 68 1.83 -15.22 -23.27
CA GLY A 68 2.60 -14.31 -22.40
C GLY A 68 1.92 -13.97 -21.06
N GLY A 69 0.83 -14.67 -20.69
CA GLY A 69 0.12 -14.43 -19.43
C GLY A 69 -0.71 -13.16 -19.41
N GLY A 70 -1.24 -12.73 -20.56
CA GLY A 70 -2.09 -11.54 -20.67
C GLY A 70 -1.31 -10.22 -20.71
N ARG A 71 0.01 -10.25 -20.99
CA ARG A 71 0.83 -9.04 -21.07
C ARG A 71 0.27 -8.05 -22.09
N GLY A 72 0.09 -6.80 -21.67
CA GLY A 72 -0.43 -5.72 -22.52
C GLY A 72 -1.94 -5.78 -22.78
N VAL A 73 -2.68 -6.71 -22.16
CA VAL A 73 -4.14 -6.71 -22.20
C VAL A 73 -4.66 -5.59 -21.31
N LYS A 74 -5.50 -4.70 -21.87
CA LYS A 74 -6.14 -3.61 -21.10
C LYS A 74 -7.30 -4.17 -20.28
N CYS A 75 -7.05 -4.49 -19.01
CA CYS A 75 -8.05 -5.07 -18.11
C CYS A 75 -8.31 -4.22 -16.84
N MET A 76 -7.65 -3.07 -16.69
CA MET A 76 -7.82 -2.17 -15.56
C MET A 76 -8.53 -0.89 -15.99
N LEU A 77 -9.44 -0.41 -15.14
CA LEU A 77 -10.14 0.88 -15.32
C LEU A 77 -9.50 2.01 -14.50
N TRP A 78 -8.93 1.68 -13.37
CA TRP A 78 -8.20 2.61 -12.52
C TRP A 78 -6.84 2.02 -12.19
N GLU A 79 -5.84 2.86 -12.26
CA GLU A 79 -4.48 2.53 -11.85
C GLU A 79 -4.05 3.50 -10.75
N THR A 80 -3.56 2.95 -9.64
CA THR A 80 -3.02 3.71 -8.51
C THR A 80 -1.60 4.14 -8.78
N SER A 81 -0.88 3.34 -9.56
CA SER A 81 0.46 3.64 -10.07
C SER A 81 0.55 3.33 -11.55
N LEU A 82 1.56 3.88 -12.21
CA LEU A 82 1.88 3.64 -13.61
C LEU A 82 3.40 3.58 -13.77
N LEU A 83 3.92 2.49 -14.31
CA LEU A 83 5.33 2.33 -14.61
C LEU A 83 5.60 2.68 -16.07
N ASP A 84 6.43 3.71 -16.29
CA ASP A 84 6.95 4.08 -17.60
C ASP A 84 8.42 3.65 -17.71
N ALA A 85 8.79 3.07 -18.85
CA ALA A 85 10.14 2.54 -19.07
C ALA A 85 11.24 3.63 -19.14
N ALA A 86 10.86 4.87 -19.45
CA ALA A 86 11.79 6.00 -19.56
C ALA A 86 11.74 6.93 -18.33
N GLU A 87 10.53 7.16 -17.79
CA GLU A 87 10.31 8.10 -16.67
C GLU A 87 10.30 7.42 -15.29
N GLY A 88 10.18 6.10 -15.24
CA GLY A 88 10.01 5.35 -13.99
C GLY A 88 8.56 5.33 -13.50
N ILE A 89 8.37 4.97 -12.24
CA ILE A 89 7.04 4.82 -11.64
C ILE A 89 6.41 6.17 -11.27
N ARG A 90 5.10 6.25 -11.43
CA ARG A 90 4.24 7.35 -10.95
C ARG A 90 3.19 6.81 -9.99
N PHE A 91 3.06 7.44 -8.84
CA PHE A 91 2.05 7.13 -7.82
C PHE A 91 0.93 8.18 -7.87
N ARG A 92 -0.29 7.79 -8.24
CA ARG A 92 -1.40 8.74 -8.45
C ARG A 92 -1.04 9.91 -9.36
N GLY A 93 -0.12 9.66 -10.31
CA GLY A 93 0.38 10.64 -11.26
C GLY A 93 1.60 11.46 -10.81
N TYR A 94 2.08 11.27 -9.58
CA TYR A 94 3.31 11.90 -9.07
C TYR A 94 4.51 11.00 -9.32
N THR A 95 5.62 11.55 -9.76
CA THR A 95 6.92 10.89 -9.84
C THR A 95 7.52 10.70 -8.44
N ILE A 96 8.56 9.86 -8.31
CA ILE A 96 9.29 9.69 -7.05
C ILE A 96 9.81 11.04 -6.51
N PRO A 97 10.51 11.89 -7.30
CA PRO A 97 10.93 13.21 -6.82
C PRO A 97 9.75 14.12 -6.40
N GLU A 98 8.64 14.12 -7.15
CA GLU A 98 7.46 14.88 -6.74
C GLU A 98 6.87 14.34 -5.41
N CYS A 99 6.89 13.03 -5.18
CA CYS A 99 6.48 12.44 -3.90
C CYS A 99 7.39 12.89 -2.76
N GLN A 100 8.72 12.95 -2.98
CA GLN A 100 9.68 13.46 -1.99
C GLN A 100 9.44 14.93 -1.63
N GLU A 101 8.93 15.72 -2.59
CA GLU A 101 8.63 17.15 -2.37
C GLU A 101 7.31 17.39 -1.64
N ILE A 102 6.33 16.47 -1.73
CA ILE A 102 4.95 16.72 -1.26
C ILE A 102 4.52 15.85 -0.08
N LEU A 103 5.11 14.67 0.10
CA LEU A 103 4.69 13.74 1.14
C LEU A 103 5.38 14.03 2.47
N PRO A 104 4.69 13.87 3.60
CA PRO A 104 5.31 13.95 4.92
C PRO A 104 6.44 12.93 5.10
N THR A 105 7.45 13.36 5.84
CA THR A 105 8.58 12.53 6.27
C THR A 105 8.43 12.10 7.72
N PHE A 106 9.30 11.24 8.21
CA PHE A 106 9.29 10.87 9.63
C PHE A 106 9.55 12.08 10.54
N LYS A 107 10.48 12.97 10.15
CA LYS A 107 10.90 14.11 10.97
C LYS A 107 9.95 15.30 10.93
N GLY A 108 9.15 15.42 9.86
CA GLY A 108 8.31 16.59 9.70
C GLY A 108 7.51 16.60 8.39
N PRO A 109 7.12 17.79 7.93
CA PRO A 109 6.53 17.95 6.61
C PRO A 109 7.51 17.55 5.51
N ALA A 110 7.05 17.55 4.26
CA ALA A 110 7.85 17.18 3.11
C ALA A 110 9.19 17.94 3.01
N GLY A 111 10.20 17.27 2.46
CA GLY A 111 11.49 17.89 2.12
C GLY A 111 12.61 17.73 3.17
N ASP A 112 12.33 17.12 4.32
CA ASP A 112 13.35 16.81 5.35
C ASP A 112 13.51 15.28 5.54
N GLY A 113 14.10 14.64 4.53
CA GLY A 113 14.27 13.18 4.47
C GLY A 113 13.36 12.50 3.44
N GLU A 114 13.34 11.17 3.46
CA GLU A 114 12.50 10.38 2.59
C GLU A 114 11.04 10.32 3.09
N PRO A 115 10.06 10.28 2.17
CA PRO A 115 8.67 10.06 2.54
C PRO A 115 8.47 8.76 3.33
N THR A 116 7.54 8.75 4.27
CA THR A 116 7.18 7.50 4.93
C THR A 116 6.30 6.63 4.03
N PRO A 117 6.44 5.30 4.05
CA PRO A 117 5.53 4.40 3.34
C PRO A 117 4.07 4.59 3.72
N GLU A 118 3.80 4.99 4.96
CA GLU A 118 2.46 5.31 5.45
C GLU A 118 1.86 6.51 4.73
N ALA A 119 2.66 7.55 4.47
CA ALA A 119 2.21 8.72 3.72
C ALA A 119 1.89 8.36 2.26
N LEU A 120 2.73 7.52 1.64
CA LEU A 120 2.47 7.05 0.28
C LEU A 120 1.27 6.10 0.22
N THR A 121 1.12 5.19 1.18
CA THR A 121 -0.06 4.31 1.29
C THR A 121 -1.34 5.13 1.39
N TRP A 122 -1.34 6.21 2.17
CA TRP A 122 -2.45 7.14 2.24
C TRP A 122 -2.79 7.74 0.87
N LEU A 123 -1.77 8.27 0.18
CA LEU A 123 -1.93 8.83 -1.18
C LEU A 123 -2.51 7.80 -2.14
N LEU A 124 -2.00 6.56 -2.13
CA LEU A 124 -2.46 5.51 -3.03
C LEU A 124 -3.92 5.15 -2.78
N LEU A 125 -4.35 5.02 -1.53
CA LEU A 125 -5.70 4.61 -1.19
C LEU A 125 -6.73 5.73 -1.39
N THR A 126 -6.39 6.97 -1.03
CA THR A 126 -7.33 8.10 -1.07
C THR A 126 -7.23 8.95 -2.32
N GLY A 127 -6.05 8.97 -2.98
CA GLY A 127 -5.73 9.93 -4.04
C GLY A 127 -5.39 11.34 -3.53
N GLU A 128 -5.33 11.53 -2.22
CA GLU A 128 -5.05 12.81 -1.56
C GLU A 128 -3.70 12.76 -0.82
N VAL A 129 -2.93 13.83 -0.89
CA VAL A 129 -1.69 13.98 -0.12
C VAL A 129 -2.05 14.15 1.36
N PRO A 130 -1.58 13.26 2.26
CA PRO A 130 -1.90 13.37 3.68
C PRO A 130 -1.21 14.56 4.34
N THR A 131 -1.76 15.03 5.45
CA THR A 131 -1.01 15.87 6.38
C THR A 131 -0.04 15.01 7.19
N LYS A 132 0.91 15.65 7.90
CA LYS A 132 1.82 14.91 8.79
C LYS A 132 1.05 14.17 9.88
N GLU A 133 0.04 14.79 10.46
CA GLU A 133 -0.80 14.21 11.50
C GLU A 133 -1.60 13.01 10.99
N GLN A 134 -2.05 13.04 9.75
CA GLN A 134 -2.73 11.91 9.11
C GLN A 134 -1.77 10.73 8.86
N ALA A 135 -0.56 11.00 8.37
CA ALA A 135 0.47 9.98 8.22
C ALA A 135 0.86 9.37 9.57
N ASP A 136 1.06 10.20 10.59
CA ASP A 136 1.37 9.74 11.96
C ASP A 136 0.24 8.92 12.59
N SER A 137 -1.01 9.28 12.30
CA SER A 137 -2.17 8.51 12.72
C SER A 137 -2.15 7.09 12.13
N LEU A 138 -1.79 6.95 10.85
CA LEU A 138 -1.63 5.64 10.23
C LEU A 138 -0.43 4.87 10.81
N THR A 139 0.69 5.54 11.06
CA THR A 139 1.85 4.93 11.75
C THR A 139 1.43 4.35 13.11
N ALA A 140 0.69 5.12 13.90
CA ALA A 140 0.20 4.68 15.21
C ALA A 140 -0.78 3.50 15.09
N GLU A 141 -1.68 3.52 14.10
CA GLU A 141 -2.61 2.42 13.83
C GLU A 141 -1.87 1.14 13.45
N LEU A 142 -0.91 1.21 12.53
CA LEU A 142 -0.09 0.07 12.13
C LEU A 142 0.72 -0.49 13.30
N PHE A 143 1.29 0.38 14.12
CA PHE A 143 2.01 -0.07 15.33
C PHE A 143 1.10 -0.81 16.29
N ALA A 144 -0.09 -0.29 16.58
CA ALA A 144 -1.03 -0.90 17.50
C ALA A 144 -1.49 -2.31 17.05
N ARG A 145 -1.57 -2.54 15.72
CA ARG A 145 -2.03 -3.79 15.10
C ARG A 145 -0.91 -4.79 14.77
N SER A 146 0.35 -4.41 14.94
CA SER A 146 1.51 -5.16 14.43
C SER A 146 1.87 -6.42 15.22
N LYS A 147 1.30 -6.63 16.42
CA LYS A 147 1.60 -7.81 17.24
C LYS A 147 1.11 -9.10 16.56
N LEU A 148 2.01 -10.06 16.38
CA LEU A 148 1.63 -11.37 15.86
C LEU A 148 0.83 -12.17 16.88
N PRO A 149 -0.19 -12.93 16.43
CA PRO A 149 -0.86 -13.93 17.25
C PRO A 149 0.13 -14.96 17.80
N GLU A 150 -0.15 -15.51 18.98
CA GLU A 150 0.75 -16.46 19.64
C GLU A 150 0.99 -17.74 18.80
N HIS A 151 -0.04 -18.24 18.13
CA HIS A 151 0.08 -19.40 17.26
C HIS A 151 0.97 -19.14 16.04
N VAL A 152 0.94 -17.91 15.46
CA VAL A 152 1.85 -17.50 14.37
C VAL A 152 3.28 -17.46 14.88
N THR A 153 3.51 -16.81 16.02
CA THR A 153 4.85 -16.76 16.65
C THR A 153 5.38 -18.15 16.97
N ALA A 154 4.52 -19.04 17.47
CA ALA A 154 4.88 -20.43 17.75
C ALA A 154 5.25 -21.20 16.47
N LEU A 155 4.42 -21.06 15.42
CA LEU A 155 4.70 -21.65 14.10
C LEU A 155 6.06 -21.21 13.58
N MET A 156 6.33 -19.90 13.55
CA MET A 156 7.58 -19.35 13.01
C MET A 156 8.81 -19.90 13.71
N LYS A 157 8.75 -20.14 15.02
CA LYS A 157 9.85 -20.74 15.81
C LYS A 157 10.12 -22.22 15.48
N THR A 158 9.14 -22.95 14.91
CA THR A 158 9.28 -24.36 14.57
C THR A 158 9.80 -24.60 13.15
N LEU A 159 9.84 -23.56 12.32
CA LEU A 159 10.25 -23.69 10.91
C LEU A 159 11.76 -23.96 10.82
N PRO A 160 12.18 -24.97 10.02
CA PRO A 160 13.59 -25.28 9.85
C PRO A 160 14.37 -24.10 9.24
N LYS A 161 15.56 -23.80 9.74
CA LYS A 161 16.46 -22.77 9.17
C LYS A 161 16.80 -23.02 7.68
N THR A 162 16.73 -24.26 7.24
CA THR A 162 16.98 -24.67 5.84
C THR A 162 15.78 -24.44 4.91
N MET A 163 14.61 -24.13 5.45
CA MET A 163 13.44 -23.80 4.64
C MET A 163 13.65 -22.46 3.94
N HIS A 164 13.29 -22.40 2.65
CA HIS A 164 13.43 -21.16 1.87
C HIS A 164 12.73 -19.97 2.55
N PRO A 165 13.38 -18.81 2.70
CA PRO A 165 12.82 -17.67 3.44
C PRO A 165 11.42 -17.22 2.96
N MET A 166 11.18 -17.22 1.63
CA MET A 166 9.86 -16.87 1.10
C MET A 166 8.78 -17.90 1.46
N THR A 167 9.13 -19.17 1.61
CA THR A 167 8.19 -20.19 2.09
C THR A 167 7.86 -19.96 3.56
N GLN A 168 8.86 -19.65 4.40
CA GLN A 168 8.63 -19.29 5.79
C GLN A 168 7.73 -18.05 5.90
N PHE A 169 7.99 -17.01 5.09
CA PHE A 169 7.21 -15.79 5.04
C PHE A 169 5.74 -16.05 4.66
N SER A 170 5.52 -16.84 3.60
CA SER A 170 4.17 -17.22 3.15
C SER A 170 3.40 -18.00 4.21
N LEU A 171 4.05 -18.94 4.91
CA LEU A 171 3.42 -19.68 5.99
C LEU A 171 3.03 -18.79 7.17
N GLY A 172 3.92 -17.87 7.58
CA GLY A 172 3.63 -16.90 8.64
C GLY A 172 2.45 -16.01 8.29
N LEU A 173 2.41 -15.51 7.06
CA LEU A 173 1.32 -14.68 6.57
C LEU A 173 -0.02 -15.44 6.54
N GLN A 174 -0.04 -16.64 5.96
CA GLN A 174 -1.25 -17.48 5.88
C GLN A 174 -1.78 -17.87 7.26
N ALA A 175 -0.91 -18.08 8.23
CA ALA A 175 -1.32 -18.40 9.59
C ALA A 175 -2.07 -17.25 10.30
N CYS A 176 -1.96 -15.99 9.81
CA CYS A 176 -2.73 -14.85 10.31
C CYS A 176 -4.21 -14.89 9.90
N GLN A 177 -4.60 -15.74 8.94
CA GLN A 177 -5.96 -15.83 8.40
C GLN A 177 -7.03 -16.10 9.48
N THR A 178 -6.67 -16.76 10.57
CA THR A 178 -7.60 -17.07 11.68
C THR A 178 -8.22 -15.81 12.32
N GLU A 179 -7.61 -14.63 12.15
CA GLU A 179 -8.10 -13.35 12.68
C GLU A 179 -8.84 -12.51 11.61
N SER A 180 -9.06 -13.05 10.39
CA SER A 180 -9.67 -12.33 9.28
C SER A 180 -11.10 -11.88 9.60
N LYS A 181 -11.30 -10.56 9.56
CA LYS A 181 -12.60 -9.92 9.70
C LYS A 181 -13.45 -10.15 8.44
N PHE A 182 -12.81 -10.17 7.27
CA PHE A 182 -13.48 -10.41 6.00
C PHE A 182 -14.03 -11.84 5.92
N ALA A 183 -13.22 -12.85 6.30
CA ALA A 183 -13.70 -14.24 6.32
C ALA A 183 -14.93 -14.42 7.22
N LYS A 184 -14.91 -13.75 8.39
CA LYS A 184 -16.08 -13.73 9.29
C LYS A 184 -17.28 -13.02 8.65
N ALA A 185 -17.11 -11.82 8.11
CA ALA A 185 -18.17 -11.05 7.47
C ALA A 185 -18.79 -11.80 6.29
N TYR A 186 -17.97 -12.50 5.50
CA TYR A 186 -18.43 -13.36 4.41
C TYR A 186 -19.30 -14.52 4.93
N SER A 187 -18.85 -15.22 5.96
CA SER A 187 -19.60 -16.33 6.58
C SER A 187 -20.90 -15.85 7.22
N ASP A 188 -20.92 -14.64 7.78
CA ASP A 188 -22.11 -14.04 8.39
C ASP A 188 -23.10 -13.49 7.34
N GLY A 189 -22.79 -13.57 6.04
CA GLY A 189 -23.64 -13.15 4.93
C GLY A 189 -23.75 -11.63 4.76
N VAL A 190 -22.75 -10.87 5.17
CA VAL A 190 -22.69 -9.42 4.97
C VAL A 190 -22.79 -9.11 3.47
N HIS A 191 -23.59 -8.10 3.11
CA HIS A 191 -23.75 -7.73 1.70
C HIS A 191 -22.47 -7.14 1.11
N LYS A 192 -22.17 -7.53 -0.14
CA LYS A 192 -20.91 -7.15 -0.84
C LYS A 192 -20.63 -5.65 -0.92
N SER A 193 -21.64 -4.79 -0.83
CA SER A 193 -21.42 -3.33 -0.80
C SER A 193 -20.73 -2.84 0.47
N GLN A 194 -20.69 -3.68 1.51
CA GLN A 194 -20.07 -3.40 2.81
C GLN A 194 -18.72 -4.14 2.99
N TYR A 195 -18.29 -4.96 2.03
CA TYR A 195 -17.03 -5.70 2.11
C TYR A 195 -15.81 -4.82 2.31
N TRP A 196 -15.84 -3.59 1.81
CA TRP A 196 -14.73 -2.67 1.95
C TRP A 196 -14.31 -2.45 3.40
N ASP A 197 -15.24 -2.46 4.34
CA ASP A 197 -14.97 -2.22 5.76
C ASP A 197 -14.14 -3.35 6.37
N SER A 198 -14.60 -4.59 6.23
CA SER A 198 -13.87 -5.77 6.72
C SER A 198 -12.57 -6.02 5.93
N THR A 199 -12.54 -5.71 4.64
CA THR A 199 -11.32 -5.76 3.83
C THR A 199 -10.29 -4.74 4.29
N TYR A 200 -10.72 -3.50 4.62
CA TYR A 200 -9.82 -2.50 5.19
C TYR A 200 -9.16 -3.01 6.47
N GLU A 201 -9.96 -3.58 7.39
CA GLU A 201 -9.45 -4.13 8.64
C GLU A 201 -8.38 -5.21 8.40
N ASP A 202 -8.64 -6.16 7.50
CA ASP A 202 -7.68 -7.23 7.19
C ASP A 202 -6.43 -6.70 6.48
N VAL A 203 -6.57 -5.77 5.54
CA VAL A 203 -5.44 -5.16 4.83
C VAL A 203 -4.51 -4.42 5.79
N ILE A 204 -5.07 -3.60 6.68
CA ILE A 204 -4.26 -2.87 7.67
C ILE A 204 -3.63 -3.82 8.69
N ASP A 205 -4.35 -4.85 9.13
CA ASP A 205 -3.81 -5.89 10.01
C ASP A 205 -2.66 -6.66 9.36
N VAL A 206 -2.77 -7.00 8.08
CA VAL A 206 -1.71 -7.67 7.31
C VAL A 206 -0.50 -6.75 7.16
N ILE A 207 -0.69 -5.52 6.65
CA ILE A 207 0.41 -4.56 6.48
C ILE A 207 1.15 -4.35 7.81
N ALA A 208 0.42 -4.21 8.92
CA ALA A 208 0.99 -4.01 10.24
C ALA A 208 1.89 -5.18 10.70
N LYS A 209 1.52 -6.42 10.33
CA LYS A 209 2.22 -7.65 10.76
C LYS A 209 3.39 -8.05 9.85
N LEU A 210 3.41 -7.59 8.59
CA LEU A 210 4.44 -7.98 7.61
C LEU A 210 5.87 -7.77 8.09
N PRO A 211 6.26 -6.63 8.69
CA PRO A 211 7.64 -6.42 9.14
C PRO A 211 8.07 -7.41 10.23
N GLU A 212 7.15 -7.76 11.14
CA GLU A 212 7.46 -8.71 12.22
C GLU A 212 7.62 -10.13 11.69
N ILE A 213 6.79 -10.55 10.71
CA ILE A 213 6.95 -11.84 10.03
C ILE A 213 8.27 -11.87 9.26
N ALA A 214 8.58 -10.85 8.47
CA ALA A 214 9.80 -10.77 7.68
C ALA A 214 11.05 -10.77 8.57
N ALA A 215 11.04 -10.01 9.66
CA ALA A 215 12.12 -9.98 10.64
C ALA A 215 12.29 -11.34 11.34
N ALA A 216 11.19 -12.02 11.69
CA ALA A 216 11.24 -13.36 12.28
C ALA A 216 11.87 -14.36 11.31
N VAL A 217 11.54 -14.34 10.01
CA VAL A 217 12.16 -15.18 8.98
C VAL A 217 13.66 -14.89 8.86
N TYR A 218 14.03 -13.60 8.77
CA TYR A 218 15.43 -13.21 8.66
C TYR A 218 16.25 -13.66 9.87
N ARG A 219 15.73 -13.42 11.07
CA ARG A 219 16.38 -13.83 12.32
C ARG A 219 16.43 -15.35 12.47
N ASN A 220 15.36 -16.07 12.12
CA ASN A 220 15.38 -17.53 12.13
C ASN A 220 16.42 -18.13 11.16
N THR A 221 16.61 -17.52 10.00
CA THR A 221 17.49 -18.06 8.95
C THR A 221 18.96 -17.72 9.22
N TYR A 222 19.27 -16.49 9.61
CA TYR A 222 20.64 -15.97 9.65
C TYR A 222 21.16 -15.63 11.05
N PHE A 223 20.28 -15.49 12.04
CA PHE A 223 20.59 -15.11 13.40
C PHE A 223 19.78 -15.91 14.40
N ASP A 224 19.88 -15.57 15.66
CA ASP A 224 19.05 -16.13 16.72
C ASP A 224 18.29 -15.02 17.47
N GLY A 225 17.16 -15.41 18.05
CA GLY A 225 16.32 -14.50 18.83
C GLY A 225 15.50 -13.53 17.99
N SER A 226 14.82 -12.62 18.69
CA SER A 226 13.99 -11.56 18.11
C SER A 226 14.34 -10.23 18.75
N ILE A 227 14.15 -9.13 18.01
CA ILE A 227 14.30 -7.78 18.50
C ILE A 227 12.92 -7.14 18.53
N THR A 228 12.56 -6.55 19.68
CA THR A 228 11.27 -5.91 19.88
C THR A 228 11.24 -4.55 19.14
N ARG A 229 10.11 -4.23 18.56
CA ARG A 229 9.84 -2.92 17.95
C ARG A 229 9.74 -1.82 19.01
N ASP A 230 9.90 -0.58 18.57
CA ASP A 230 9.84 0.64 19.38
C ASP A 230 8.71 1.55 18.87
N HIS A 231 7.82 1.96 19.76
CA HIS A 231 6.68 2.83 19.44
C HIS A 231 7.05 4.26 19.06
N SER A 232 8.30 4.67 19.27
CA SER A 232 8.80 5.98 18.86
C SER A 232 9.30 6.03 17.43
N LEU A 233 9.36 4.88 16.74
CA LEU A 233 9.83 4.73 15.39
C LEU A 233 8.67 4.53 14.41
N ASP A 234 8.86 4.95 13.15
CA ASP A 234 7.94 4.68 12.06
C ASP A 234 8.04 3.21 11.58
N TYR A 235 7.24 2.86 10.61
CA TYR A 235 7.17 1.51 10.05
C TYR A 235 8.52 1.00 9.51
N SER A 236 9.24 1.85 8.77
CA SER A 236 10.52 1.50 8.15
C SER A 236 11.64 1.33 9.17
N ALA A 237 11.79 2.29 10.09
CA ALA A 237 12.81 2.24 11.14
C ALA A 237 12.56 1.08 12.12
N ASN A 238 11.29 0.77 12.43
CA ASN A 238 10.95 -0.42 13.21
C ASN A 238 11.35 -1.71 12.49
N PHE A 239 11.14 -1.79 11.18
CA PHE A 239 11.60 -2.95 10.40
C PHE A 239 13.12 -3.09 10.47
N CYS A 240 13.88 -2.02 10.22
CA CYS A 240 15.35 -2.00 10.36
C CYS A 240 15.80 -2.47 11.75
N ARG A 241 15.18 -1.93 12.81
CA ARG A 241 15.45 -2.32 14.19
C ARG A 241 15.23 -3.81 14.43
N MET A 242 14.10 -4.36 13.98
CA MET A 242 13.80 -5.78 14.16
C MET A 242 14.75 -6.69 13.38
N LEU A 243 15.33 -6.23 12.27
CA LEU A 243 16.43 -6.91 11.58
C LEU A 243 17.75 -6.87 12.35
N GLY A 244 17.90 -5.95 13.30
CA GLY A 244 19.13 -5.71 14.06
C GLY A 244 20.04 -4.66 13.42
N MET A 245 19.48 -3.79 12.58
CA MET A 245 20.19 -2.73 11.87
C MET A 245 19.79 -1.36 12.45
N GLU A 246 20.59 -0.85 13.36
CA GLU A 246 20.36 0.47 13.99
C GLU A 246 21.27 1.52 13.32
N ASN A 247 20.80 2.07 12.20
CA ASN A 247 21.53 3.09 11.44
C ASN A 247 20.54 4.07 10.79
N PRO A 248 20.54 5.37 11.18
CA PRO A 248 19.62 6.37 10.61
C PRO A 248 19.69 6.51 9.08
N ALA A 249 20.86 6.35 8.47
CA ALA A 249 20.99 6.40 7.01
C ALA A 249 20.34 5.16 6.36
N PHE A 250 20.39 4.01 7.03
CA PHE A 250 19.72 2.80 6.56
C PHE A 250 18.20 2.90 6.73
N ASP A 251 17.72 3.58 7.78
CA ASP A 251 16.28 3.86 7.95
C ASP A 251 15.73 4.73 6.82
N GLU A 252 16.47 5.79 6.41
CA GLU A 252 16.09 6.61 5.24
C GLU A 252 16.08 5.78 3.95
N LEU A 253 17.11 4.97 3.72
CA LEU A 253 17.15 4.06 2.57
C LEU A 253 15.96 3.09 2.57
N MET A 254 15.60 2.57 3.74
CA MET A 254 14.45 1.65 3.85
C MET A 254 13.12 2.36 3.60
N ARG A 255 12.96 3.63 4.03
CA ARG A 255 11.78 4.44 3.69
C ARG A 255 11.62 4.56 2.18
N LEU A 256 12.69 4.98 1.50
CA LEU A 256 12.69 5.07 0.03
C LEU A 256 12.40 3.70 -0.61
N TYR A 257 13.09 2.66 -0.16
CA TYR A 257 12.92 1.30 -0.69
C TYR A 257 11.47 0.81 -0.56
N LEU A 258 10.85 0.94 0.59
CA LEU A 258 9.47 0.55 0.80
C LEU A 258 8.49 1.44 0.03
N CYS A 259 8.77 2.74 -0.12
CA CYS A 259 7.96 3.63 -0.94
C CYS A 259 7.94 3.18 -2.41
N ILE A 260 9.09 2.93 -3.02
CA ILE A 260 9.14 2.52 -4.45
C ILE A 260 8.54 1.13 -4.69
N HIS A 261 8.35 0.32 -3.65
CA HIS A 261 7.75 -1.02 -3.72
C HIS A 261 6.32 -1.08 -3.17
N THR A 262 5.72 0.06 -2.79
CA THR A 262 4.37 0.09 -2.20
C THR A 262 3.30 -0.32 -3.20
N ASP A 263 3.47 0.00 -4.48
CA ASP A 263 2.57 -0.37 -5.57
C ASP A 263 3.38 -0.51 -6.88
N HIS A 264 2.93 -1.36 -7.79
CA HIS A 264 3.59 -1.60 -9.06
C HIS A 264 2.54 -1.80 -10.17
N GLU A 265 1.89 -0.71 -10.58
CA GLU A 265 0.78 -0.65 -11.54
C GLU A 265 -0.26 -1.79 -11.36
N GLY A 266 -1.19 -1.99 -12.30
CA GLY A 266 -2.26 -2.97 -12.18
C GLY A 266 -1.85 -4.44 -12.14
N GLY A 267 -0.56 -4.73 -12.15
CA GLY A 267 -0.04 -6.09 -12.16
C GLY A 267 -0.32 -6.85 -13.45
N ASN A 268 0.17 -8.08 -13.52
CA ASN A 268 -0.10 -8.97 -14.64
C ASN A 268 -1.51 -9.57 -14.51
N ALA A 269 -2.29 -9.57 -15.60
CA ALA A 269 -3.63 -10.15 -15.63
C ALA A 269 -3.67 -11.62 -15.15
N SER A 270 -2.60 -12.39 -15.36
CA SER A 270 -2.48 -13.75 -14.86
C SER A 270 -2.28 -13.85 -13.33
N ALA A 271 -1.74 -12.81 -12.69
CA ALA A 271 -1.58 -12.80 -11.23
C ALA A 271 -2.93 -12.64 -10.51
N HIS A 272 -3.86 -11.88 -11.05
CA HIS A 272 -5.17 -11.66 -10.44
C HIS A 272 -6.04 -12.91 -10.31
N PRO A 273 -6.16 -13.81 -11.32
CA PRO A 273 -6.93 -15.03 -11.16
C PRO A 273 -6.20 -16.16 -10.43
N THR A 274 -4.87 -16.10 -10.28
CA THR A 274 -4.08 -17.15 -9.61
C THR A 274 -3.86 -16.90 -8.12
N HIS A 275 -4.25 -15.75 -7.62
CA HIS A 275 -4.31 -15.43 -6.19
C HIS A 275 -5.76 -15.26 -5.73
N PRO A 276 -6.61 -16.31 -5.80
CA PRO A 276 -7.85 -16.28 -5.05
C PRO A 276 -7.47 -16.34 -3.58
N VAL A 277 -7.86 -15.36 -2.85
CA VAL A 277 -7.72 -15.29 -1.40
C VAL A 277 -8.52 -16.42 -0.75
#